data_967162a628816898f075fd3b0af51dc7
#
_entry.id   967162a628816898f075fd3b0af51dc7
#
_cell.length_a   1.000
_cell.length_b   1.000
_cell.length_c   1.000
_cell.angle_alpha   90.00
_cell.angle_beta   90.00
_cell.angle_gamma   90.00
#
_symmetry.space_group_name_H-M   'P 1'
#
loop_
_entity.id
_entity.type
_entity.pdbx_description
1 polymer ?
#
loop_
_entity_poly.entity_id
_entity_poly.type
_entity_poly.pdbx_seq_one_letter_code
_entity_poly.pdbx_strand_id
1 'polypeptide(L)'
;IILALLAILLLIGSTSVFIVDEKEQVVVLQLGKPVRTVTDPGLNIKAPYPFQDKIVFDDRLLEYDSPPEEILSKDKKSLIVDNYVRWKIIDPLQFLRTVQAIPTALSRMDDIVYSELRRELGTHDMVEIITENRETIMDVVTVASNKATLEYGISVIDVRIRRVDLPAENEESIYARMEAERKRQANKFRSEGEEEAQKIRAATDKDKTIILADSYKEAERIRGEGDARAVAVSYTHLRAHETRLN
;
A
#
# COMPACT_ATOMS: atom_id res chain seq x y z
N ILE A 1 -25.94 64.26 -28.62
CA ILE A 1 -25.90 63.00 -29.40
C ILE A 1 -24.47 62.42 -29.38
N ILE A 2 -23.44 63.23 -29.69
CA ILE A 2 -22.00 62.71 -29.68
C ILE A 2 -21.57 62.25 -28.31
N LEU A 3 -21.92 62.97 -27.25
CA LEU A 3 -21.57 62.62 -25.86
C LEU A 3 -22.29 61.34 -25.43
N ALA A 4 -23.51 61.11 -25.85
CA ALA A 4 -24.26 59.88 -25.60
C ALA A 4 -23.64 58.66 -26.35
N LEU A 5 -23.26 58.88 -27.62
CA LEU A 5 -22.57 57.86 -28.41
C LEU A 5 -21.18 57.47 -27.80
N LEU A 6 -20.41 58.44 -27.30
CA LEU A 6 -19.14 58.24 -26.64
C LEU A 6 -19.33 57.46 -25.32
N ALA A 7 -20.35 57.82 -24.54
CA ALA A 7 -20.66 57.09 -23.29
C ALA A 7 -21.07 55.64 -23.55
N ILE A 8 -21.86 55.37 -24.57
CA ILE A 8 -22.25 54.02 -24.98
C ILE A 8 -21.02 53.23 -25.44
N LEU A 9 -20.15 53.83 -26.23
CA LEU A 9 -18.90 53.18 -26.68
C LEU A 9 -17.95 52.84 -25.50
N LEU A 10 -17.82 53.73 -24.54
CA LEU A 10 -17.05 53.47 -23.30
C LEU A 10 -17.67 52.37 -22.47
N LEU A 11 -18.97 52.32 -22.35
CA LEU A 11 -19.70 51.28 -21.61
C LEU A 11 -19.55 49.91 -22.29
N ILE A 12 -19.65 49.85 -23.61
CA ILE A 12 -19.38 48.64 -24.40
C ILE A 12 -17.90 48.20 -24.24
N GLY A 13 -16.97 49.15 -24.32
CA GLY A 13 -15.54 48.87 -24.13
C GLY A 13 -15.22 48.31 -22.75
N SER A 14 -15.84 48.82 -21.69
CA SER A 14 -15.62 48.36 -20.32
C SER A 14 -16.12 46.92 -20.09
N THR A 15 -17.15 46.48 -20.78
CA THR A 15 -17.67 45.08 -20.69
C THR A 15 -16.91 44.09 -21.55
N SER A 16 -16.05 44.59 -22.44
CA SER A 16 -15.26 43.72 -23.34
C SER A 16 -13.94 43.30 -22.78
N VAL A 17 -13.48 43.90 -21.69
CA VAL A 17 -12.21 43.60 -21.05
C VAL A 17 -12.43 42.78 -19.78
N PHE A 18 -11.63 41.75 -19.58
CA PHE A 18 -11.61 40.97 -18.34
C PHE A 18 -10.19 40.55 -17.98
N ILE A 19 -9.95 40.36 -16.69
CA ILE A 19 -8.68 39.92 -16.16
C ILE A 19 -8.84 38.44 -15.76
N VAL A 20 -7.85 37.63 -16.09
CA VAL A 20 -7.68 36.23 -15.64
C VAL A 20 -6.61 36.22 -14.59
N ASP A 21 -6.91 35.71 -13.40
CA ASP A 21 -5.94 35.51 -12.32
C ASP A 21 -5.10 34.24 -12.63
N GLU A 22 -3.90 34.15 -12.06
CA GLU A 22 -3.02 32.98 -12.17
C GLU A 22 -3.64 31.69 -11.61
N LYS A 23 -4.66 31.83 -10.77
CA LYS A 23 -5.39 30.70 -10.16
C LYS A 23 -6.63 30.28 -10.95
N GLU A 24 -6.92 30.94 -12.04
CA GLU A 24 -8.17 30.80 -12.76
C GLU A 24 -7.95 30.42 -14.21
N GLN A 25 -8.86 29.61 -14.73
CA GLN A 25 -9.00 29.31 -16.15
C GLN A 25 -10.37 29.80 -16.60
N VAL A 26 -10.43 30.44 -17.74
CA VAL A 26 -11.67 31.04 -18.25
C VAL A 26 -12.08 30.39 -19.56
N VAL A 27 -13.32 29.94 -19.64
CA VAL A 27 -13.96 29.54 -20.90
C VAL A 27 -14.85 30.66 -21.36
N VAL A 28 -14.59 31.16 -22.58
CA VAL A 28 -15.43 32.18 -23.23
C VAL A 28 -16.52 31.50 -24.03
N LEU A 29 -17.75 31.83 -23.70
CA LEU A 29 -18.97 31.37 -24.37
C LEU A 29 -19.44 32.40 -25.38
N GLN A 30 -19.87 31.95 -26.54
CA GLN A 30 -20.58 32.81 -27.52
C GLN A 30 -22.00 32.27 -27.66
N LEU A 31 -22.98 33.07 -27.24
CA LEU A 31 -24.39 32.70 -27.24
C LEU A 31 -24.61 31.28 -26.58
N GLY A 32 -23.94 31.04 -25.45
CA GLY A 32 -24.03 29.77 -24.72
C GLY A 32 -23.13 28.63 -25.25
N LYS A 33 -22.44 28.81 -26.39
CA LYS A 33 -21.52 27.79 -26.92
C LYS A 33 -20.08 28.13 -26.54
N PRO A 34 -19.32 27.17 -25.96
CA PRO A 34 -17.92 27.40 -25.65
C PRO A 34 -17.09 27.53 -26.94
N VAL A 35 -16.35 28.61 -27.05
CA VAL A 35 -15.57 28.95 -28.27
C VAL A 35 -14.07 28.88 -28.02
N ARG A 36 -13.60 29.38 -26.88
CA ARG A 36 -12.17 29.39 -26.56
C ARG A 36 -11.92 29.27 -25.05
N THR A 37 -10.80 28.74 -24.72
CA THR A 37 -10.25 28.74 -23.35
C THR A 37 -9.15 29.79 -23.25
N VAL A 38 -9.08 30.47 -22.11
CA VAL A 38 -8.00 31.37 -21.75
C VAL A 38 -7.41 30.87 -20.42
N THR A 39 -6.18 30.36 -20.52
CA THR A 39 -5.41 29.84 -19.37
C THR A 39 -4.30 30.79 -18.97
N ASP A 40 -3.88 31.68 -19.89
CA ASP A 40 -2.81 32.63 -19.61
C ASP A 40 -3.34 33.77 -18.73
N PRO A 41 -2.67 34.05 -17.58
CA PRO A 41 -3.06 35.13 -16.71
C PRO A 41 -2.82 36.50 -17.37
N GLY A 42 -3.67 37.45 -17.04
CA GLY A 42 -3.55 38.81 -17.55
C GLY A 42 -4.84 39.39 -18.15
N LEU A 43 -4.63 40.46 -18.91
CA LEU A 43 -5.71 41.22 -19.54
C LEU A 43 -6.15 40.53 -20.83
N ASN A 44 -7.43 40.17 -20.91
CA ASN A 44 -8.02 39.52 -22.06
C ASN A 44 -9.24 40.26 -22.57
N ILE A 45 -9.55 40.10 -23.86
CA ILE A 45 -10.65 40.78 -24.53
C ILE A 45 -11.67 39.74 -24.97
N LYS A 46 -12.96 40.05 -24.77
CA LYS A 46 -14.12 39.30 -25.28
C LYS A 46 -15.09 40.25 -25.95
N ALA A 47 -16.01 39.73 -26.74
CA ALA A 47 -17.13 40.57 -27.25
C ALA A 47 -18.04 41.01 -26.10
N PRO A 48 -18.64 42.22 -26.19
CA PRO A 48 -19.50 42.71 -25.12
C PRO A 48 -20.74 41.85 -24.93
N TYR A 49 -21.26 41.86 -23.70
CA TYR A 49 -22.53 41.20 -23.39
C TYR A 49 -23.65 41.84 -24.26
N PRO A 50 -24.58 41.06 -24.84
CA PRO A 50 -24.84 39.61 -24.58
C PRO A 50 -24.16 38.63 -25.54
N PHE A 51 -23.27 39.06 -26.41
CA PHE A 51 -22.67 38.20 -27.45
C PHE A 51 -21.73 37.17 -26.89
N GLN A 52 -20.90 37.56 -25.92
CA GLN A 52 -19.99 36.65 -25.25
C GLN A 52 -20.09 36.75 -23.72
N ASP A 53 -20.05 35.60 -23.06
CA ASP A 53 -19.98 35.48 -21.61
C ASP A 53 -18.75 34.68 -21.21
N LYS A 54 -18.40 34.65 -19.92
CA LYS A 54 -17.27 33.90 -19.38
C LYS A 54 -17.71 33.02 -18.24
N ILE A 55 -17.17 31.80 -18.22
CA ILE A 55 -17.20 30.90 -17.05
C ILE A 55 -15.78 30.78 -16.54
N VAL A 56 -15.62 30.93 -15.22
CA VAL A 56 -14.34 30.84 -14.54
C VAL A 56 -14.27 29.52 -13.81
N PHE A 57 -13.17 28.80 -14.00
CA PHE A 57 -12.82 27.57 -13.29
C PHE A 57 -11.54 27.78 -12.48
N ASP A 58 -11.41 27.08 -11.37
CA ASP A 58 -10.19 27.07 -10.56
C ASP A 58 -9.10 26.23 -11.26
N ASP A 59 -7.88 26.75 -11.41
CA ASP A 59 -6.72 26.07 -11.98
C ASP A 59 -5.85 25.42 -10.92
N ARG A 60 -6.19 25.57 -9.66
CA ARG A 60 -5.45 24.98 -8.54
C ARG A 60 -5.73 23.49 -8.41
N LEU A 61 -4.85 22.83 -7.66
CA LEU A 61 -5.09 21.48 -7.18
C LEU A 61 -6.24 21.51 -6.15
N LEU A 62 -7.29 20.78 -6.45
CA LEU A 62 -8.47 20.64 -5.60
C LEU A 62 -8.42 19.31 -4.87
N GLU A 63 -8.94 19.30 -3.65
CA GLU A 63 -9.13 18.08 -2.86
C GLU A 63 -10.61 17.77 -2.73
N TYR A 64 -10.95 16.51 -2.91
CA TYR A 64 -12.28 16.00 -2.71
C TYR A 64 -12.23 14.82 -1.73
N ASP A 65 -13.03 14.91 -0.69
CA ASP A 65 -13.20 13.91 0.34
C ASP A 65 -14.43 13.06 -0.01
N SER A 66 -14.19 11.83 -0.42
CA SER A 66 -15.26 10.89 -0.79
C SER A 66 -15.96 10.35 0.45
N PRO A 67 -17.29 10.17 0.44
CA PRO A 67 -17.97 9.48 1.52
C PRO A 67 -17.45 8.04 1.66
N PRO A 68 -17.30 7.52 2.91
CA PRO A 68 -16.82 6.16 3.11
C PRO A 68 -17.75 5.14 2.46
N GLU A 69 -17.17 4.17 1.72
CA GLU A 69 -17.89 3.06 1.11
C GLU A 69 -17.39 1.70 1.58
N GLU A 70 -18.29 0.71 1.51
CA GLU A 70 -18.00 -0.68 1.83
C GLU A 70 -17.44 -1.41 0.62
N ILE A 71 -16.23 -1.97 0.75
CA ILE A 71 -15.52 -2.72 -0.29
C ILE A 71 -15.13 -4.09 0.24
N LEU A 72 -15.30 -5.11 -0.59
CA LEU A 72 -14.94 -6.49 -0.26
C LEU A 72 -13.52 -6.78 -0.73
N SER A 73 -12.65 -7.24 0.20
CA SER A 73 -11.32 -7.72 -0.10
C SER A 73 -11.32 -9.13 -0.71
N LYS A 74 -10.18 -9.58 -1.25
CA LYS A 74 -10.01 -10.93 -1.83
C LYS A 74 -10.35 -12.05 -0.85
N ASP A 75 -10.01 -11.90 0.41
CA ASP A 75 -10.31 -12.84 1.49
C ASP A 75 -11.76 -12.69 2.03
N LYS A 76 -12.64 -12.01 1.26
CA LYS A 76 -14.08 -11.82 1.52
C LYS A 76 -14.38 -11.14 2.84
N LYS A 77 -13.51 -10.25 3.25
CA LYS A 77 -13.76 -9.35 4.39
C LYS A 77 -14.28 -8.02 3.89
N SER A 78 -15.35 -7.55 4.51
CA SER A 78 -15.90 -6.24 4.24
C SER A 78 -15.10 -5.17 4.95
N LEU A 79 -14.69 -4.14 4.20
CA LEU A 79 -13.89 -3.01 4.66
C LEU A 79 -14.63 -1.72 4.36
N ILE A 80 -14.73 -0.84 5.33
CA ILE A 80 -15.21 0.53 5.13
C ILE A 80 -13.98 1.37 4.78
N VAL A 81 -13.94 1.84 3.55
CA VAL A 81 -12.80 2.59 3.00
C VAL A 81 -13.15 4.06 2.91
N ASP A 82 -12.39 4.88 3.60
CA ASP A 82 -12.43 6.34 3.55
C ASP A 82 -11.24 6.83 2.72
N ASN A 83 -11.49 7.59 1.66
CA ASN A 83 -10.46 8.05 0.74
C ASN A 83 -10.64 9.52 0.38
N TYR A 84 -9.55 10.15 -0.05
CA TYR A 84 -9.57 11.48 -0.65
C TYR A 84 -8.86 11.46 -2.00
N VAL A 85 -9.29 12.36 -2.86
CA VAL A 85 -8.77 12.50 -4.23
C VAL A 85 -8.26 13.91 -4.44
N ARG A 86 -7.03 14.04 -4.93
CA ARG A 86 -6.49 15.32 -5.40
C ARG A 86 -6.53 15.36 -6.91
N TRP A 87 -7.16 16.38 -7.42
CA TRP A 87 -7.47 16.50 -8.83
C TRP A 87 -7.37 17.95 -9.32
N LYS A 88 -7.29 18.11 -10.64
CA LYS A 88 -7.18 19.40 -11.30
C LYS A 88 -7.97 19.37 -12.62
N ILE A 89 -8.54 20.49 -13.02
CA ILE A 89 -9.12 20.68 -14.35
C ILE A 89 -7.99 21.00 -15.31
N ILE A 90 -7.71 20.14 -16.29
CA ILE A 90 -6.65 20.34 -17.29
C ILE A 90 -7.21 20.85 -18.63
N ASP A 91 -8.46 20.51 -18.96
CA ASP A 91 -9.16 21.00 -20.14
C ASP A 91 -10.55 21.54 -19.73
N PRO A 92 -10.66 22.85 -19.42
CA PRO A 92 -11.93 23.44 -19.01
C PRO A 92 -12.98 23.47 -20.11
N LEU A 93 -12.58 23.38 -21.39
CA LEU A 93 -13.50 23.28 -22.50
C LEU A 93 -14.16 21.89 -22.55
N GLN A 94 -13.36 20.85 -22.43
CA GLN A 94 -13.83 19.46 -22.36
C GLN A 94 -14.68 19.27 -21.10
N PHE A 95 -14.21 19.75 -19.96
CA PHE A 95 -14.94 19.72 -18.69
C PHE A 95 -16.35 20.34 -18.83
N LEU A 96 -16.44 21.53 -19.41
CA LEU A 96 -17.73 22.20 -19.60
C LEU A 96 -18.65 21.43 -20.56
N ARG A 97 -18.11 20.75 -21.56
CA ARG A 97 -18.92 19.98 -22.53
C ARG A 97 -19.45 18.67 -21.95
N THR A 98 -18.68 18.02 -21.08
CA THR A 98 -19.00 16.67 -20.57
C THR A 98 -19.69 16.71 -19.22
N VAL A 99 -19.20 17.52 -18.30
CA VAL A 99 -19.60 17.52 -16.89
C VAL A 99 -20.39 18.77 -16.51
N GLN A 100 -20.07 19.90 -17.11
CA GLN A 100 -20.73 21.20 -16.95
C GLN A 100 -20.52 21.89 -15.60
N ALA A 101 -20.56 21.17 -14.48
CA ALA A 101 -20.48 21.73 -13.13
C ALA A 101 -19.62 20.88 -12.20
N ILE A 102 -18.98 21.53 -11.22
CA ILE A 102 -18.14 20.85 -10.22
C ILE A 102 -18.89 19.72 -9.47
N PRO A 103 -20.13 19.91 -8.96
CA PRO A 103 -20.83 18.83 -8.27
C PRO A 103 -21.01 17.56 -9.12
N THR A 104 -21.30 17.73 -10.42
CA THR A 104 -21.41 16.60 -11.35
C THR A 104 -20.05 15.92 -11.58
N ALA A 105 -18.97 16.72 -11.62
CA ALA A 105 -17.61 16.20 -11.71
C ALA A 105 -17.27 15.32 -10.50
N LEU A 106 -17.57 15.78 -9.30
CA LEU A 106 -17.32 15.05 -8.06
C LEU A 106 -18.07 13.72 -8.04
N SER A 107 -19.35 13.72 -8.41
CA SER A 107 -20.14 12.48 -8.49
C SER A 107 -19.58 11.48 -9.52
N ARG A 108 -19.14 11.96 -10.69
CA ARG A 108 -18.51 11.11 -11.70
C ARG A 108 -17.17 10.58 -11.25
N MET A 109 -16.40 11.41 -10.57
CA MET A 109 -15.09 11.01 -10.01
C MET A 109 -15.26 9.96 -8.92
N ASP A 110 -16.27 10.09 -8.06
CA ASP A 110 -16.64 9.08 -7.08
C ASP A 110 -16.90 7.72 -7.74
N ASP A 111 -17.79 7.66 -8.72
CA ASP A 111 -18.13 6.44 -9.43
C ASP A 111 -16.88 5.75 -10.02
N ILE A 112 -15.99 6.55 -10.63
CA ILE A 112 -14.75 6.06 -11.25
C ILE A 112 -13.76 5.56 -10.18
N VAL A 113 -13.47 6.38 -9.18
CA VAL A 113 -12.48 6.08 -8.16
C VAL A 113 -12.90 4.85 -7.34
N TYR A 114 -14.18 4.77 -6.93
CA TYR A 114 -14.67 3.59 -6.21
C TYR A 114 -14.72 2.34 -7.06
N SER A 115 -15.00 2.47 -8.36
CA SER A 115 -14.93 1.32 -9.29
C SER A 115 -13.50 0.77 -9.36
N GLU A 116 -12.50 1.66 -9.48
CA GLU A 116 -11.10 1.27 -9.52
C GLU A 116 -10.59 0.74 -8.17
N LEU A 117 -10.98 1.38 -7.05
CA LEU A 117 -10.70 0.90 -5.71
C LEU A 117 -11.27 -0.49 -5.48
N ARG A 118 -12.54 -0.71 -5.82
CA ARG A 118 -13.20 -2.01 -5.67
C ARG A 118 -12.53 -3.09 -6.51
N ARG A 119 -12.11 -2.75 -7.71
CA ARG A 119 -11.40 -3.67 -8.61
C ARG A 119 -10.05 -4.05 -8.01
N GLU A 120 -9.26 -3.08 -7.55
CA GLU A 120 -7.90 -3.31 -7.08
C GLU A 120 -7.90 -3.96 -5.68
N LEU A 121 -8.65 -3.43 -4.73
CA LEU A 121 -8.74 -3.99 -3.37
C LEU A 121 -9.32 -5.41 -3.35
N GLY A 122 -10.21 -5.74 -4.31
CA GLY A 122 -10.75 -7.09 -4.49
C GLY A 122 -9.72 -8.13 -4.93
N THR A 123 -8.53 -7.74 -5.39
CA THR A 123 -7.42 -8.64 -5.74
C THR A 123 -6.42 -8.87 -4.62
N HIS A 124 -6.50 -8.08 -3.52
CA HIS A 124 -5.58 -8.11 -2.39
C HIS A 124 -6.25 -8.57 -1.10
N ASP A 125 -5.49 -9.25 -0.25
CA ASP A 125 -5.95 -9.63 1.07
C ASP A 125 -5.96 -8.42 2.02
N MET A 126 -6.84 -8.42 3.02
CA MET A 126 -6.99 -7.31 3.97
C MET A 126 -5.65 -6.86 4.59
N VAL A 127 -4.77 -7.81 4.92
CA VAL A 127 -3.47 -7.52 5.54
C VAL A 127 -2.57 -6.73 4.57
N GLU A 128 -2.55 -7.08 3.29
CA GLU A 128 -1.78 -6.39 2.26
C GLU A 128 -2.27 -4.94 2.06
N ILE A 129 -3.58 -4.74 2.10
CA ILE A 129 -4.21 -3.41 1.96
C ILE A 129 -3.79 -2.46 3.10
N ILE A 130 -3.62 -3.01 4.32
CA ILE A 130 -3.31 -2.20 5.52
C ILE A 130 -1.80 -2.00 5.70
N THR A 131 -0.95 -2.90 5.18
CA THR A 131 0.49 -2.93 5.43
C THR A 131 1.34 -2.44 4.25
N GLU A 132 2.28 -3.25 3.79
CA GLU A 132 3.38 -2.88 2.91
C GLU A 132 2.96 -2.53 1.46
N ASN A 133 1.86 -3.08 0.96
CA ASN A 133 1.46 -2.90 -0.44
C ASN A 133 0.50 -1.73 -0.66
N ARG A 134 0.11 -1.03 0.41
CA ARG A 134 -0.87 0.07 0.34
C ARG A 134 -0.48 1.16 -0.66
N GLU A 135 0.78 1.56 -0.66
CA GLU A 135 1.27 2.63 -1.55
C GLU A 135 1.20 2.20 -3.01
N THR A 136 1.67 0.99 -3.31
CA THR A 136 1.63 0.44 -4.67
C THR A 136 0.20 0.29 -5.19
N ILE A 137 -0.72 -0.17 -4.35
CA ILE A 137 -2.14 -0.29 -4.67
C ILE A 137 -2.72 1.09 -5.02
N MET A 138 -2.43 2.10 -4.21
CA MET A 138 -2.92 3.46 -4.44
C MET A 138 -2.37 4.09 -5.72
N ASP A 139 -1.12 3.82 -6.06
CA ASP A 139 -0.52 4.29 -7.30
C ASP A 139 -1.19 3.66 -8.54
N VAL A 140 -1.51 2.36 -8.49
CA VAL A 140 -2.27 1.67 -9.55
C VAL A 140 -3.66 2.28 -9.70
N VAL A 141 -4.38 2.50 -8.60
CA VAL A 141 -5.70 3.13 -8.59
C VAL A 141 -5.62 4.56 -9.14
N THR A 142 -4.62 5.33 -8.74
CA THR A 142 -4.41 6.70 -9.22
C THR A 142 -4.24 6.74 -10.74
N VAL A 143 -3.36 5.88 -11.29
CA VAL A 143 -3.12 5.81 -12.73
C VAL A 143 -4.37 5.39 -13.49
N ALA A 144 -5.11 4.40 -13.00
CA ALA A 144 -6.34 3.92 -13.63
C ALA A 144 -7.45 5.00 -13.59
N SER A 145 -7.65 5.62 -12.43
CA SER A 145 -8.62 6.70 -12.24
C SER A 145 -8.28 7.92 -13.10
N ASN A 146 -7.01 8.32 -13.14
CA ASN A 146 -6.56 9.41 -14.00
C ASN A 146 -6.87 9.13 -15.47
N LYS A 147 -6.57 7.94 -15.97
CA LYS A 147 -6.86 7.54 -17.35
C LYS A 147 -8.34 7.65 -17.68
N ALA A 148 -9.23 7.24 -16.77
CA ALA A 148 -10.68 7.30 -16.96
C ALA A 148 -11.23 8.73 -16.87
N THR A 149 -10.63 9.60 -16.05
CA THR A 149 -11.09 10.97 -15.87
C THR A 149 -10.61 11.95 -16.94
N LEU A 150 -9.57 11.60 -17.70
CA LEU A 150 -9.05 12.45 -18.80
C LEU A 150 -10.13 12.77 -19.85
N GLU A 151 -11.06 11.86 -20.13
CA GLU A 151 -12.16 12.10 -21.08
C GLU A 151 -13.12 13.22 -20.63
N TYR A 152 -13.11 13.55 -19.33
CA TYR A 152 -13.89 14.65 -18.76
C TYR A 152 -13.10 15.95 -18.62
N GLY A 153 -11.86 16.00 -19.09
CA GLY A 153 -10.98 17.15 -18.93
C GLY A 153 -10.42 17.30 -17.52
N ILE A 154 -10.48 16.23 -16.72
CA ILE A 154 -10.01 16.16 -15.34
C ILE A 154 -8.74 15.31 -15.27
N SER A 155 -7.73 15.77 -14.53
CA SER A 155 -6.59 14.98 -14.15
C SER A 155 -6.65 14.66 -12.65
N VAL A 156 -6.66 13.39 -12.33
CA VAL A 156 -6.48 12.88 -10.97
C VAL A 156 -4.98 12.74 -10.73
N ILE A 157 -4.47 13.50 -9.76
CA ILE A 157 -3.04 13.54 -9.42
C ILE A 157 -2.71 12.46 -8.40
N ASP A 158 -3.61 12.25 -7.44
CA ASP A 158 -3.38 11.33 -6.33
C ASP A 158 -4.70 10.85 -5.74
N VAL A 159 -4.76 9.56 -5.44
CA VAL A 159 -5.86 8.92 -4.70
C VAL A 159 -5.25 8.25 -3.48
N ARG A 160 -5.71 8.63 -2.29
CA ARG A 160 -5.19 8.04 -1.04
C ARG A 160 -6.32 7.60 -0.13
N ILE A 161 -6.17 6.41 0.41
CA ILE A 161 -7.02 5.94 1.49
C ILE A 161 -6.59 6.67 2.77
N ARG A 162 -7.54 7.29 3.46
CA ARG A 162 -7.33 7.93 4.76
C ARG A 162 -7.41 6.87 5.87
N ARG A 163 -8.47 6.07 5.84
CA ARG A 163 -8.78 5.06 6.85
C ARG A 163 -9.43 3.83 6.23
N VAL A 164 -9.16 2.68 6.83
CA VAL A 164 -9.83 1.41 6.53
C VAL A 164 -10.32 0.85 7.85
N ASP A 165 -11.62 0.70 7.97
CA ASP A 165 -12.27 0.14 9.16
C ASP A 165 -13.03 -1.13 8.80
N LEU A 166 -13.33 -1.92 9.82
CA LEU A 166 -14.27 -3.03 9.71
C LEU A 166 -15.69 -2.53 10.02
N PRO A 167 -16.73 -3.08 9.37
CA PRO A 167 -18.10 -2.81 9.77
C PRO A 167 -18.34 -3.15 11.24
N ALA A 168 -18.93 -2.22 11.99
CA ALA A 168 -19.12 -2.36 13.45
C ALA A 168 -19.90 -3.63 13.86
N GLU A 169 -20.80 -4.09 13.00
CA GLU A 169 -21.60 -5.30 13.25
C GLU A 169 -20.77 -6.59 13.32
N ASN A 170 -19.63 -6.63 12.66
CA ASN A 170 -18.79 -7.82 12.53
C ASN A 170 -17.44 -7.69 13.23
N GLU A 171 -17.11 -6.52 13.74
CA GLU A 171 -15.80 -6.17 14.27
C GLU A 171 -15.36 -7.14 15.38
N GLU A 172 -16.18 -7.35 16.41
CA GLU A 172 -15.87 -8.23 17.54
C GLU A 172 -15.66 -9.69 17.11
N SER A 173 -16.50 -10.19 16.21
CA SER A 173 -16.42 -11.57 15.72
C SER A 173 -15.18 -11.81 14.85
N ILE A 174 -14.78 -10.79 14.08
CA ILE A 174 -13.58 -10.84 13.23
C ILE A 174 -12.33 -10.80 14.10
N TYR A 175 -12.25 -9.90 15.08
CA TYR A 175 -11.12 -9.84 16.02
C TYR A 175 -10.98 -11.12 16.83
N ALA A 176 -12.07 -11.69 17.36
CA ALA A 176 -12.03 -12.97 18.07
C ALA A 176 -11.50 -14.12 17.19
N ARG A 177 -11.89 -14.15 15.92
CA ARG A 177 -11.39 -15.14 14.94
C ARG A 177 -9.91 -14.92 14.64
N MET A 178 -9.47 -13.68 14.43
CA MET A 178 -8.06 -13.35 14.18
C MET A 178 -7.19 -13.72 15.38
N GLU A 179 -7.65 -13.44 16.60
CA GLU A 179 -6.95 -13.83 17.83
C GLU A 179 -6.81 -15.36 17.94
N ALA A 180 -7.91 -16.09 17.72
CA ALA A 180 -7.91 -17.56 17.74
C ALA A 180 -6.96 -18.15 16.68
N GLU A 181 -6.91 -17.56 15.48
CA GLU A 181 -6.01 -17.97 14.41
C GLU A 181 -4.55 -17.72 14.78
N ARG A 182 -4.22 -16.54 15.29
CA ARG A 182 -2.87 -16.20 15.77
C ARG A 182 -2.42 -17.11 16.91
N LYS A 183 -3.33 -17.42 17.83
CA LYS A 183 -3.05 -18.35 18.94
C LYS A 183 -2.78 -19.76 18.45
N ARG A 184 -3.54 -20.25 17.45
CA ARG A 184 -3.28 -21.54 16.78
C ARG A 184 -1.91 -21.56 16.11
N GLN A 185 -1.58 -20.52 15.37
CA GLN A 185 -0.30 -20.41 14.67
C GLN A 185 0.87 -20.36 15.66
N ALA A 186 0.75 -19.59 16.74
CA ALA A 186 1.77 -19.52 17.78
C ALA A 186 1.96 -20.86 18.48
N ASN A 187 0.87 -21.60 18.78
CA ASN A 187 0.97 -22.92 19.38
C ASN A 187 1.60 -23.94 18.42
N LYS A 188 1.29 -23.87 17.14
CA LYS A 188 1.92 -24.71 16.11
C LYS A 188 3.44 -24.51 16.10
N PHE A 189 3.92 -23.26 16.02
CA PHE A 189 5.36 -22.98 16.02
C PHE A 189 6.05 -23.38 17.33
N ARG A 190 5.38 -23.24 18.49
CA ARG A 190 5.92 -23.74 19.77
C ARG A 190 6.08 -25.26 19.75
N SER A 191 5.04 -25.98 19.29
CA SER A 191 5.09 -27.44 19.23
C SER A 191 6.16 -27.94 18.26
N GLU A 192 6.30 -27.30 17.09
CA GLU A 192 7.37 -27.60 16.14
C GLU A 192 8.76 -27.34 16.74
N GLY A 193 8.91 -26.22 17.48
CA GLY A 193 10.15 -25.91 18.18
C GLY A 193 10.46 -26.86 19.31
N GLU A 194 9.48 -27.34 20.07
CA GLU A 194 9.66 -28.36 21.12
C GLU A 194 10.03 -29.72 20.54
N GLU A 195 9.40 -30.13 19.43
CA GLU A 195 9.72 -31.35 18.70
C GLU A 195 11.18 -31.33 18.22
N GLU A 196 11.61 -30.25 17.60
CA GLU A 196 12.97 -30.10 17.10
C GLU A 196 13.99 -30.06 18.24
N ALA A 197 13.69 -29.40 19.35
CA ALA A 197 14.52 -29.39 20.55
C ALA A 197 14.66 -30.81 21.17
N GLN A 198 13.57 -31.60 21.18
CA GLN A 198 13.64 -32.98 21.64
C GLN A 198 14.49 -33.85 20.71
N LYS A 199 14.38 -33.71 19.40
CA LYS A 199 15.21 -34.45 18.43
C LYS A 199 16.69 -34.13 18.63
N ILE A 200 17.04 -32.87 18.77
CA ILE A 200 18.43 -32.43 19.01
C ILE A 200 18.95 -32.98 20.34
N ARG A 201 18.18 -32.91 21.43
CA ARG A 201 18.58 -33.45 22.73
C ARG A 201 18.79 -34.96 22.67
N ALA A 202 17.83 -35.69 22.06
CA ALA A 202 17.95 -37.14 21.94
C ALA A 202 19.18 -37.57 21.11
N ALA A 203 19.45 -36.87 20.01
CA ALA A 203 20.65 -37.10 19.20
C ALA A 203 21.93 -36.84 20.01
N THR A 204 21.99 -35.72 20.72
CA THR A 204 23.15 -35.34 21.56
C THR A 204 23.37 -36.31 22.71
N ASP A 205 22.32 -36.77 23.39
CA ASP A 205 22.41 -37.75 24.48
C ASP A 205 22.90 -39.11 23.97
N LYS A 206 22.43 -39.51 22.77
CA LYS A 206 22.96 -40.72 22.11
C LYS A 206 24.45 -40.57 21.80
N ASP A 207 24.88 -39.49 21.19
CA ASP A 207 26.27 -39.24 20.84
C ASP A 207 27.15 -39.17 22.09
N LYS A 208 26.69 -38.51 23.15
CA LYS A 208 27.36 -38.49 24.47
C LYS A 208 27.53 -39.87 25.02
N THR A 209 26.50 -40.72 24.95
CA THR A 209 26.56 -42.08 25.45
C THR A 209 27.57 -42.92 24.67
N ILE A 210 27.63 -42.78 23.34
CA ILE A 210 28.61 -43.47 22.48
C ILE A 210 30.01 -43.01 22.81
N ILE A 211 30.27 -41.71 22.92
CA ILE A 211 31.61 -41.17 23.25
C ILE A 211 32.08 -41.66 24.61
N LEU A 212 31.21 -41.67 25.63
CA LEU A 212 31.55 -42.19 26.95
C LEU A 212 31.86 -43.70 26.90
N ALA A 213 31.05 -44.50 26.20
CA ALA A 213 31.29 -45.94 26.07
C ALA A 213 32.60 -46.25 25.36
N ASP A 214 32.92 -45.55 24.28
CA ASP A 214 34.18 -45.68 23.56
C ASP A 214 35.38 -45.27 24.43
N SER A 215 35.24 -44.20 25.22
CA SER A 215 36.27 -43.76 26.15
C SER A 215 36.53 -44.77 27.25
N TYR A 216 35.47 -45.38 27.82
CA TYR A 216 35.60 -46.48 28.80
C TYR A 216 36.25 -47.69 28.18
N LYS A 217 35.85 -48.13 27.00
CA LYS A 217 36.46 -49.25 26.27
C LYS A 217 37.97 -49.04 26.06
N GLU A 218 38.36 -47.84 25.64
CA GLU A 218 39.78 -47.54 25.43
C GLU A 218 40.57 -47.50 26.72
N ALA A 219 39.99 -46.95 27.79
CA ALA A 219 40.62 -46.96 29.11
C ALA A 219 40.85 -48.39 29.63
N GLU A 220 39.83 -49.26 29.49
CA GLU A 220 39.97 -50.67 29.88
C GLU A 220 40.96 -51.41 28.99
N ARG A 221 41.05 -51.17 27.72
CA ARG A 221 42.06 -51.72 26.82
C ARG A 221 43.48 -51.33 27.25
N ILE A 222 43.71 -50.04 27.55
CA ILE A 222 45.01 -49.54 28.00
C ILE A 222 45.38 -50.16 29.37
N ARG A 223 44.44 -50.30 30.31
CA ARG A 223 44.68 -50.98 31.60
C ARG A 223 45.05 -52.43 31.39
N GLY A 224 44.26 -53.14 30.58
CA GLY A 224 44.54 -54.56 30.29
C GLY A 224 45.88 -54.74 29.59
N GLU A 225 46.28 -53.89 28.67
CA GLU A 225 47.62 -53.94 28.07
C GLU A 225 48.72 -53.63 29.11
N GLY A 226 48.51 -52.69 30.05
CA GLY A 226 49.40 -52.37 31.13
C GLY A 226 49.58 -53.52 32.08
N ASP A 227 48.49 -54.14 32.50
CA ASP A 227 48.49 -55.31 33.38
C ASP A 227 49.19 -56.51 32.70
N ALA A 228 48.93 -56.80 31.43
CA ALA A 228 49.58 -57.82 30.67
C ALA A 228 51.10 -57.62 30.60
N ARG A 229 51.58 -56.41 30.39
CA ARG A 229 53.00 -56.07 30.39
C ARG A 229 53.61 -56.22 31.76
N ALA A 230 52.91 -55.77 32.82
CA ALA A 230 53.39 -55.94 34.20
C ALA A 230 53.55 -57.41 34.60
N VAL A 231 52.59 -58.26 34.27
CA VAL A 231 52.67 -59.72 34.49
C VAL A 231 53.79 -60.32 33.67
N ALA A 232 53.95 -59.94 32.38
CA ALA A 232 55.06 -60.45 31.57
C ALA A 232 56.43 -60.12 32.16
N VAL A 233 56.64 -58.89 32.66
CA VAL A 233 57.88 -58.45 33.29
C VAL A 233 58.09 -59.19 34.61
N SER A 234 57.04 -59.33 35.42
CA SER A 234 57.14 -60.10 36.72
C SER A 234 57.47 -61.53 36.48
N TYR A 235 56.89 -62.18 35.47
CA TYR A 235 57.17 -63.60 35.14
C TYR A 235 58.59 -63.81 34.61
N THR A 236 59.10 -62.90 33.81
CA THR A 236 60.49 -62.94 33.33
C THR A 236 61.49 -62.73 34.48
N HIS A 237 61.18 -61.86 35.43
CA HIS A 237 62.06 -61.59 36.59
C HIS A 237 62.10 -62.73 37.58
N LEU A 238 60.94 -63.33 37.84
CA LEU A 238 60.89 -64.53 38.73
C LEU A 238 61.65 -65.73 38.12
N ARG A 239 61.50 -65.95 36.82
CA ARG A 239 62.22 -67.06 36.12
C ARG A 239 63.74 -66.84 36.08
N ALA A 240 64.16 -65.56 35.94
CA ALA A 240 65.58 -65.19 35.99
C ALA A 240 66.19 -65.41 37.41
N HIS A 241 65.37 -65.32 38.45
CA HIS A 241 65.82 -65.59 39.86
C HIS A 241 65.93 -67.06 40.16
N GLU A 242 65.00 -67.89 39.64
CA GLU A 242 65.08 -69.38 39.81
C GLU A 242 66.26 -69.97 39.08
N THR A 243 66.63 -69.46 37.91
CA THR A 243 67.82 -69.96 37.18
C THR A 243 69.14 -69.54 37.78
N ARG A 244 69.18 -68.64 38.77
CA ARG A 244 70.40 -68.29 39.53
C ARG A 244 70.60 -69.08 40.82
N LEU A 245 69.62 -69.88 41.24
CA LEU A 245 69.64 -70.66 42.48
C LEU A 245 69.88 -72.17 42.23
N ASN A 246 70.05 -72.59 41.02
CA ASN A 246 70.52 -73.94 40.58
C ASN A 246 71.88 -73.75 39.91
#